data_df8ecb7a81c91d99655f690febc68be8
#
_entry.id   df8ecb7a81c91d99655f690febc68be8
#
_cell.length_a   1.000
_cell.length_b   1.000
_cell.length_c   1.000
_cell.angle_alpha   90.00
_cell.angle_beta   90.00
_cell.angle_gamma   90.00
#
_symmetry.space_group_name_H-M   'P 1'
#
loop_
_entity.id
_entity.type
_entity.pdbx_description
1 polymer ?
#
loop_
_entity_poly.entity_id
_entity_poly.type
_entity_poly.pdbx_seq_one_letter_code
_entity_poly.pdbx_strand_id
1 'polypeptide(L)'
;MPSKKHSVIVKAPLEKVWDFVRSMDNWAPLVPGYIQHQIISDLVSTWEFKTDIGFIKKKISLRIDILKWEEPSQVSFKLTGINEKFIGSGYFSAQQIGETQTKMTGYLEINAFGTFAPMVNSVLEPKLDEITQELTIEVCKAIEQR
;
A
#
# COMPACT_ATOMS: atom_id res chain seq x y z
N MET A 1 -8.77 -11.96 -9.78
CA MET A 1 -8.49 -11.28 -8.48
C MET A 1 -7.97 -9.88 -8.77
N PRO A 2 -8.58 -8.84 -8.20
CA PRO A 2 -8.09 -7.48 -8.42
C PRO A 2 -6.67 -7.29 -7.88
N SER A 3 -5.75 -7.01 -8.78
CA SER A 3 -4.36 -6.73 -8.42
C SER A 3 -3.80 -5.69 -9.37
N LYS A 4 -2.96 -4.78 -8.84
CA LYS A 4 -2.34 -3.73 -9.63
C LYS A 4 -0.91 -3.48 -9.18
N LYS A 5 -0.08 -3.08 -10.13
CA LYS A 5 1.32 -2.77 -9.90
C LYS A 5 1.66 -1.47 -10.60
N HIS A 6 2.41 -0.62 -9.92
CA HIS A 6 2.87 0.66 -10.48
C HIS A 6 4.31 0.90 -10.11
N SER A 7 5.10 1.36 -11.08
CA SER A 7 6.52 1.66 -10.86
C SER A 7 6.82 3.10 -11.21
N VAL A 8 7.73 3.70 -10.46
CA VAL A 8 8.21 5.07 -10.70
C VAL A 8 9.72 5.12 -10.51
N ILE A 9 10.35 6.13 -11.09
CA ILE A 9 11.76 6.42 -10.85
C ILE A 9 11.84 7.52 -9.81
N VAL A 10 12.47 7.20 -8.68
CA VAL A 10 12.69 8.15 -7.58
C VAL A 10 14.08 8.75 -7.74
N LYS A 11 14.17 10.07 -7.68
CA LYS A 11 15.46 10.80 -7.76
C LYS A 11 16.13 10.79 -6.41
N ALA A 12 16.49 9.61 -5.93
CA ALA A 12 17.14 9.39 -4.64
C ALA A 12 17.85 8.04 -4.65
N PRO A 13 18.95 7.89 -3.88
CA PRO A 13 19.61 6.60 -3.76
C PRO A 13 18.76 5.60 -2.98
N LEU A 14 19.02 4.32 -3.17
CA LEU A 14 18.26 3.23 -2.55
C LEU A 14 18.16 3.36 -1.03
N GLU A 15 19.23 3.78 -0.37
CA GLU A 15 19.27 3.94 1.09
C GLU A 15 18.25 4.97 1.58
N LYS A 16 18.10 6.07 0.83
CA LYS A 16 17.13 7.12 1.19
C LYS A 16 15.70 6.63 1.01
N VAL A 17 15.45 5.83 -0.04
CA VAL A 17 14.14 5.21 -0.27
C VAL A 17 13.81 4.26 0.87
N TRP A 18 14.76 3.41 1.25
CA TRP A 18 14.55 2.46 2.33
C TRP A 18 14.34 3.15 3.69
N ASP A 19 15.10 4.20 3.98
CA ASP A 19 14.95 4.96 5.23
C ASP A 19 13.54 5.52 5.39
N PHE A 20 12.89 5.85 4.28
CA PHE A 20 11.51 6.30 4.30
C PHE A 20 10.53 5.13 4.49
N VAL A 21 10.69 4.08 3.68
CA VAL A 21 9.72 2.98 3.58
C VAL A 21 9.75 2.06 4.79
N ARG A 22 10.89 1.92 5.46
CA ARG A 22 11.02 1.04 6.62
C ARG A 22 10.14 1.44 7.80
N SER A 23 9.60 2.66 7.80
CA SER A 23 8.67 3.12 8.81
C SER A 23 7.30 3.34 8.21
N MET A 24 6.30 2.57 8.62
CA MET A 24 4.93 2.72 8.16
C MET A 24 4.35 4.08 8.53
N ASP A 25 4.84 4.71 9.59
CA ASP A 25 4.40 6.05 9.98
C ASP A 25 4.67 7.09 8.90
N ASN A 26 5.68 6.85 8.06
CA ASN A 26 6.04 7.78 6.99
C ASN A 26 5.09 7.68 5.80
N TRP A 27 4.61 6.49 5.45
CA TRP A 27 3.84 6.31 4.22
C TRP A 27 2.38 5.94 4.42
N ALA A 28 1.98 5.43 5.60
CA ALA A 28 0.57 5.16 5.87
C ALA A 28 -0.32 6.38 5.65
N PRO A 29 0.06 7.59 6.12
CA PRO A 29 -0.77 8.78 5.89
C PRO A 29 -0.93 9.18 4.42
N LEU A 30 -0.13 8.62 3.53
CA LEU A 30 -0.19 8.94 2.09
C LEU A 30 -1.20 8.08 1.34
N VAL A 31 -1.76 7.06 1.99
CA VAL A 31 -2.80 6.22 1.39
C VAL A 31 -4.07 7.06 1.18
N PRO A 32 -4.66 7.04 -0.03
CA PRO A 32 -5.89 7.79 -0.28
C PRO A 32 -6.99 7.43 0.70
N GLY A 33 -7.62 8.44 1.27
CA GLY A 33 -8.69 8.26 2.25
C GLY A 33 -8.21 7.96 3.67
N TYR A 34 -6.93 8.06 3.95
CA TYR A 34 -6.36 7.77 5.26
C TYR A 34 -7.06 8.52 6.39
N ILE A 35 -7.38 7.80 7.47
CA ILE A 35 -7.93 8.38 8.69
C ILE A 35 -6.91 8.27 9.81
N GLN A 36 -6.48 7.05 10.13
CA GLN A 36 -5.50 6.81 11.18
C GLN A 36 -4.91 5.39 11.05
N HIS A 37 -3.80 5.18 11.73
CA HIS A 37 -3.22 3.85 11.86
C HIS A 37 -2.62 3.71 13.25
N GLN A 38 -2.43 2.46 13.68
CA GLN A 38 -1.82 2.14 14.95
C GLN A 38 -0.80 1.04 14.74
N ILE A 39 0.44 1.29 15.15
CA ILE A 39 1.50 0.28 15.12
C ILE A 39 1.37 -0.54 16.40
N ILE A 40 1.07 -1.83 16.27
CA ILE A 40 0.93 -2.73 17.41
C ILE A 40 2.26 -3.39 17.73
N SER A 41 3.01 -3.77 16.68
CA SER A 41 4.34 -4.35 16.81
C SER A 41 5.11 -4.08 15.51
N ASP A 42 6.36 -4.51 15.42
CA ASP A 42 7.16 -4.37 14.21
C ASP A 42 6.52 -5.03 12.99
N LEU A 43 5.66 -6.03 13.21
CA LEU A 43 5.06 -6.82 12.15
C LEU A 43 3.55 -6.64 12.00
N VAL A 44 2.89 -5.97 12.95
CA VAL A 44 1.43 -5.86 12.96
C VAL A 44 1.01 -4.41 13.14
N SER A 45 0.07 -3.97 12.31
CA SER A 45 -0.56 -2.67 12.45
C SER A 45 -2.02 -2.74 12.03
N THR A 46 -2.81 -1.76 12.49
CA THR A 46 -4.19 -1.60 12.06
C THR A 46 -4.35 -0.24 11.41
N TRP A 47 -5.13 -0.20 10.35
CA TRP A 47 -5.30 1.00 9.53
C TRP A 47 -6.77 1.26 9.31
N GLU A 48 -7.12 2.53 9.30
CA GLU A 48 -8.48 2.96 8.98
C GLU A 48 -8.44 3.98 7.87
N PHE A 49 -9.30 3.80 6.87
CA PHE A 49 -9.49 4.79 5.82
C PHE A 49 -10.94 4.86 5.39
N LYS A 50 -11.27 6.01 4.82
CA LYS A 50 -12.58 6.25 4.26
C LYS A 50 -12.53 5.87 2.79
N THR A 51 -13.46 5.04 2.35
CA THR A 51 -13.54 4.64 0.96
C THR A 51 -14.80 5.17 0.30
N ASP A 52 -14.65 5.48 -0.98
CA ASP A 52 -15.76 5.83 -1.87
C ASP A 52 -15.62 4.92 -3.09
N ILE A 53 -16.09 3.69 -2.96
CA ILE A 53 -16.06 2.69 -4.02
C ILE A 53 -17.48 2.54 -4.57
N GLY A 54 -17.77 3.35 -5.60
CA GLY A 54 -19.09 3.34 -6.22
C GLY A 54 -20.19 3.67 -5.20
N PHE A 55 -21.04 2.69 -4.90
CA PHE A 55 -22.10 2.84 -3.91
C PHE A 55 -21.66 2.58 -2.46
N ILE A 56 -20.41 2.16 -2.27
CA ILE A 56 -19.87 1.87 -0.94
C ILE A 56 -19.09 3.09 -0.44
N LYS A 57 -19.69 3.82 0.50
CA LYS A 57 -19.07 4.98 1.15
C LYS A 57 -19.02 4.70 2.63
N LYS A 58 -17.88 4.23 3.14
CA LYS A 58 -17.76 3.91 4.55
C LYS A 58 -16.32 3.85 5.01
N LYS A 59 -16.16 3.77 6.32
CA LYS A 59 -14.86 3.56 6.95
C LYS A 59 -14.50 2.08 6.87
N ILE A 60 -13.30 1.80 6.38
CA ILE A 60 -12.75 0.47 6.29
C ILE A 60 -11.62 0.35 7.31
N SER A 61 -11.65 -0.71 8.10
CA SER A 61 -10.57 -1.04 9.02
C SER A 61 -9.88 -2.30 8.53
N LEU A 62 -8.55 -2.25 8.43
CA LEU A 62 -7.72 -3.36 7.98
C LEU A 62 -6.63 -3.66 8.99
N ARG A 63 -6.26 -4.92 9.07
CA ARG A 63 -5.05 -5.37 9.75
C ARG A 63 -3.98 -5.63 8.70
N ILE A 64 -2.80 -5.08 8.94
CA ILE A 64 -1.63 -5.30 8.09
C ILE A 64 -0.65 -6.15 8.86
N ASP A 65 -0.29 -7.29 8.30
CA ASP A 65 0.75 -8.18 8.81
C ASP A 65 1.95 -8.12 7.88
N ILE A 66 3.08 -7.65 8.37
CA ILE A 66 4.32 -7.65 7.60
C ILE A 66 4.81 -9.08 7.53
N LEU A 67 4.98 -9.61 6.33
CA LEU A 67 5.49 -10.95 6.12
C LEU A 67 7.01 -10.98 6.16
N LYS A 68 7.65 -9.96 5.57
CA LYS A 68 9.09 -9.92 5.52
C LYS A 68 9.59 -8.49 5.25
N TRP A 69 10.59 -8.08 6.03
CA TRP A 69 11.38 -6.89 5.76
C TRP A 69 12.69 -7.37 5.11
N GLU A 70 12.85 -7.12 3.81
CA GLU A 70 14.08 -7.48 3.08
C GLU A 70 14.88 -6.22 2.81
N GLU A 71 15.58 -5.76 3.84
CA GLU A 71 16.40 -4.55 3.75
C GLU A 71 17.52 -4.73 2.72
N PRO A 72 17.78 -3.75 1.86
CA PRO A 72 17.09 -2.47 1.72
C PRO A 72 16.12 -2.42 0.53
N SER A 73 15.61 -3.56 0.07
CA SER A 73 14.99 -3.67 -1.25
C SER A 73 13.50 -3.97 -1.26
N GLN A 74 12.95 -4.58 -0.22
CA GLN A 74 11.55 -5.01 -0.30
C GLN A 74 10.91 -5.18 1.07
N VAL A 75 9.62 -4.84 1.14
CA VAL A 75 8.75 -5.21 2.23
C VAL A 75 7.51 -5.87 1.63
N SER A 76 7.12 -7.01 2.17
CA SER A 76 5.91 -7.71 1.76
C SER A 76 4.96 -7.83 2.93
N PHE A 77 3.65 -7.80 2.64
CA PHE A 77 2.65 -7.76 3.68
C PHE A 77 1.35 -8.44 3.25
N LYS A 78 0.55 -8.76 4.25
CA LYS A 78 -0.78 -9.32 4.10
C LYS A 78 -1.78 -8.34 4.68
N LEU A 79 -2.93 -8.21 4.03
CA LEU A 79 -4.05 -7.40 4.52
C LEU A 79 -5.22 -8.31 4.92
N THR A 80 -5.89 -7.95 6.00
CA THR A 80 -7.11 -8.64 6.42
C THR A 80 -8.13 -7.59 6.83
N GLY A 81 -9.34 -7.67 6.29
CA GLY A 81 -10.43 -6.78 6.69
C GLY A 81 -10.87 -7.07 8.11
N ILE A 82 -11.07 -6.01 8.92
CA ILE A 82 -11.58 -6.13 10.27
C ILE A 82 -13.10 -6.00 10.27
N ASN A 83 -13.62 -4.96 9.61
CA ASN A 83 -15.07 -4.71 9.54
C ASN A 83 -15.69 -5.08 8.20
N GLU A 84 -14.89 -5.57 7.25
CA GLU A 84 -15.32 -5.97 5.92
C GLU A 84 -14.65 -7.28 5.51
N LYS A 85 -15.27 -7.97 4.57
CA LYS A 85 -14.78 -9.27 4.08
C LYS A 85 -13.77 -9.08 2.95
N PHE A 86 -12.56 -8.65 3.31
CA PHE A 86 -11.45 -8.48 2.38
C PHE A 86 -10.24 -9.26 2.87
N ILE A 87 -9.51 -9.86 1.94
CA ILE A 87 -8.17 -10.38 2.16
C ILE A 87 -7.29 -9.91 1.01
N GLY A 88 -6.02 -9.76 1.26
CA GLY A 88 -5.11 -9.33 0.22
C GLY A 88 -3.66 -9.43 0.64
N SER A 89 -2.82 -8.98 -0.26
CA SER A 89 -1.38 -8.92 -0.05
C SER A 89 -0.79 -7.82 -0.89
N GLY A 90 0.45 -7.47 -0.60
CA GLY A 90 1.16 -6.51 -1.40
C GLY A 90 2.63 -6.54 -1.09
N TYR A 91 3.37 -5.79 -1.86
CA TYR A 91 4.78 -5.56 -1.58
C TYR A 91 5.16 -4.19 -2.10
N PHE A 92 6.24 -3.71 -1.55
CA PHE A 92 6.91 -2.52 -2.00
C PHE A 92 8.36 -2.92 -2.26
N SER A 93 8.87 -2.67 -3.46
CA SER A 93 10.23 -3.02 -3.82
C SER A 93 10.97 -1.83 -4.40
N ALA A 94 12.29 -1.85 -4.26
CA ALA A 94 13.14 -0.79 -4.74
C ALA A 94 14.43 -1.38 -5.32
N GLN A 95 14.82 -0.88 -6.48
CA GLN A 95 16.03 -1.32 -7.17
C GLN A 95 16.84 -0.09 -7.59
N GLN A 96 18.09 0.00 -7.15
CA GLN A 96 18.94 1.09 -7.54
C GLN A 96 19.33 0.94 -9.01
N ILE A 97 19.11 2.00 -9.81
CA ILE A 97 19.41 2.00 -11.24
C ILE A 97 20.49 3.01 -11.61
N GLY A 98 20.93 3.82 -10.65
CA GLY A 98 21.99 4.80 -10.81
C GLY A 98 22.40 5.31 -9.43
N GLU A 99 23.43 6.15 -9.36
CA GLU A 99 23.92 6.67 -8.07
C GLU A 99 22.86 7.43 -7.28
N THR A 100 21.98 8.13 -8.01
CA THR A 100 20.96 8.99 -7.42
C THR A 100 19.56 8.65 -7.89
N GLN A 101 19.36 7.43 -8.44
CA GLN A 101 18.06 7.02 -8.95
C GLN A 101 17.74 5.60 -8.53
N THR A 102 16.48 5.41 -8.12
CA THR A 102 15.95 4.11 -7.68
C THR A 102 14.63 3.86 -8.38
N LYS A 103 14.45 2.65 -8.91
CA LYS A 103 13.15 2.22 -9.42
C LYS A 103 12.35 1.66 -8.25
N MET A 104 11.20 2.27 -7.99
CA MET A 104 10.32 1.89 -6.89
C MET A 104 9.03 1.31 -7.45
N THR A 105 8.61 0.17 -6.93
CA THR A 105 7.42 -0.53 -7.39
C THR A 105 6.50 -0.83 -6.21
N GLY A 106 5.23 -0.44 -6.35
CA GLY A 106 4.17 -0.81 -5.42
C GLY A 106 3.26 -1.84 -6.06
N TYR A 107 2.91 -2.88 -5.34
CA TYR A 107 1.98 -3.92 -5.77
C TYR A 107 0.93 -4.12 -4.70
N LEU A 108 -0.32 -4.23 -5.11
CA LEU A 108 -1.43 -4.42 -4.20
C LEU A 108 -2.46 -5.35 -4.83
N GLU A 109 -2.87 -6.35 -4.06
CA GLU A 109 -3.93 -7.29 -4.42
C GLU A 109 -4.92 -7.30 -3.27
N ILE A 110 -6.20 -7.04 -3.56
CA ILE A 110 -7.27 -7.09 -2.58
C ILE A 110 -8.43 -7.87 -3.19
N ASN A 111 -8.94 -8.82 -2.44
CA ASN A 111 -10.02 -9.67 -2.89
C ASN A 111 -11.14 -9.70 -1.86
N ALA A 112 -12.34 -9.30 -2.28
CA ALA A 112 -13.53 -9.44 -1.44
C ALA A 112 -14.00 -10.89 -1.48
N PHE A 113 -14.57 -11.36 -0.38
CA PHE A 113 -15.14 -12.70 -0.31
C PHE A 113 -16.55 -12.64 0.29
N GLY A 114 -17.28 -13.77 0.21
CA GLY A 114 -18.66 -13.83 0.69
C GLY A 114 -19.68 -13.67 -0.43
N THR A 115 -20.94 -13.49 -0.05
CA THR A 115 -22.08 -13.50 -0.98
C THR A 115 -21.98 -12.44 -2.09
N PHE A 116 -21.51 -11.24 -1.75
CA PHE A 116 -21.45 -10.12 -2.69
C PHE A 116 -20.07 -9.92 -3.31
N ALA A 117 -19.17 -10.89 -3.16
CA ALA A 117 -17.80 -10.77 -3.64
C ALA A 117 -17.67 -10.42 -5.12
N PRO A 118 -18.38 -11.07 -6.06
CA PRO A 118 -18.23 -10.74 -7.48
C PRO A 118 -18.54 -9.29 -7.79
N MET A 119 -19.58 -8.76 -7.19
CA MET A 119 -20.00 -7.38 -7.38
C MET A 119 -18.98 -6.40 -6.79
N VAL A 120 -18.54 -6.67 -5.56
CA VAL A 120 -17.56 -5.81 -4.88
C VAL A 120 -16.23 -5.83 -5.62
N ASN A 121 -15.75 -6.99 -6.06
CA ASN A 121 -14.50 -7.11 -6.79
C ASN A 121 -14.51 -6.35 -8.12
N SER A 122 -15.65 -6.33 -8.81
CA SER A 122 -15.75 -5.61 -10.08
C SER A 122 -15.66 -4.09 -9.90
N VAL A 123 -16.17 -3.58 -8.80
CA VAL A 123 -16.09 -2.15 -8.45
C VAL A 123 -14.70 -1.81 -7.89
N LEU A 124 -14.09 -2.74 -7.18
CA LEU A 124 -12.79 -2.55 -6.52
C LEU A 124 -11.64 -2.44 -7.51
N GLU A 125 -11.70 -3.17 -8.63
CA GLU A 125 -10.57 -3.25 -9.57
C GLU A 125 -10.08 -1.89 -10.09
N PRO A 126 -10.93 -1.01 -10.65
CA PRO A 126 -10.46 0.30 -11.10
C PRO A 126 -10.01 1.19 -9.94
N LYS A 127 -10.63 1.06 -8.78
CA LYS A 127 -10.25 1.83 -7.59
C LYS A 127 -8.88 1.40 -7.07
N LEU A 128 -8.58 0.12 -7.14
CA LEU A 128 -7.30 -0.43 -6.71
C LEU A 128 -6.15 0.09 -7.59
N ASP A 129 -6.38 0.23 -8.89
CA ASP A 129 -5.41 0.82 -9.81
C ASP A 129 -5.11 2.26 -9.40
N GLU A 130 -6.14 3.05 -9.14
CA GLU A 130 -6.03 4.44 -8.70
C GLU A 130 -5.26 4.55 -7.37
N ILE A 131 -5.60 3.72 -6.38
CA ILE A 131 -4.95 3.73 -5.07
C ILE A 131 -3.47 3.36 -5.20
N THR A 132 -3.16 2.30 -5.93
CA THR A 132 -1.78 1.84 -6.11
C THR A 132 -0.93 2.89 -6.79
N GLN A 133 -1.45 3.53 -7.82
CA GLN A 133 -0.77 4.57 -8.56
C GLN A 133 -0.54 5.82 -7.69
N GLU A 134 -1.58 6.31 -7.04
CA GLU A 134 -1.49 7.50 -6.18
C GLU A 134 -0.53 7.30 -5.02
N LEU A 135 -0.61 6.16 -4.34
CA LEU A 135 0.26 5.87 -3.20
C LEU A 135 1.72 5.84 -3.66
N THR A 136 2.02 5.15 -4.76
CA THR A 136 3.38 5.04 -5.26
C THR A 136 3.95 6.41 -5.64
N ILE A 137 3.15 7.25 -6.29
CA ILE A 137 3.55 8.60 -6.69
C ILE A 137 3.76 9.49 -5.46
N GLU A 138 2.86 9.46 -4.48
CA GLU A 138 2.97 10.29 -3.27
C GLU A 138 4.16 9.89 -2.41
N VAL A 139 4.46 8.60 -2.31
CA VAL A 139 5.66 8.12 -1.63
C VAL A 139 6.91 8.63 -2.34
N CYS A 140 6.95 8.56 -3.67
CA CYS A 140 8.04 9.09 -4.47
C CYS A 140 8.28 10.57 -4.19
N LYS A 141 7.22 11.38 -4.22
CA LYS A 141 7.32 12.82 -3.94
C LYS A 141 7.83 13.09 -2.52
N ALA A 142 7.33 12.35 -1.55
CA ALA A 142 7.75 12.53 -0.16
C ALA A 142 9.24 12.22 0.04
N ILE A 143 9.74 11.18 -0.62
CA ILE A 143 11.14 10.81 -0.56
C ILE A 143 12.01 11.90 -1.19
N GLU A 144 11.60 12.41 -2.35
CA GLU A 144 12.38 13.41 -3.09
C GLU A 144 12.42 14.77 -2.38
N GLN A 145 11.45 15.04 -1.51
CA GLN A 145 11.38 16.28 -0.74
C GLN A 145 12.16 16.24 0.58
N ARG A 146 12.73 15.12 0.91
CA ARG A 146 13.50 14.96 2.15
C ARG A 146 14.94 15.44 2.02
#